data_64d1337aad1cfd46304bda46903149a0
#
_entry.id   64d1337aad1cfd46304bda46903149a0
#
_cell.length_a   1.000
_cell.length_b   1.000
_cell.length_c   1.000
_cell.angle_alpha   90.00
_cell.angle_beta   90.00
_cell.angle_gamma   90.00
#
_symmetry.space_group_name_H-M   'P 1'
#
loop_
_entity.id
_entity.type
_entity.pdbx_description
1 polymer ?
#
loop_
_entity_poly.entity_id
_entity_poly.type
_entity_poly.pdbx_seq_one_letter_code
_entity_poly.pdbx_strand_id
1 'polypeptide(L)'
;MIENLSAFKKYCISLTEYKRYKTREVQIGSIPLGGNNPIRIQSMTTTDTMDTKATVEQTMRMVESGCEYVRITAPSKLEAQNLEEIKKELRSRGCEVPLIADIHFTPNAAEIAARIVEKVRVNPGNYADRKKFETIEYTDDHYEAELERIREKFTPLVKVCKEYGTAMRIGTNHGSLSDRIMNRYGDTPLGMVESALEFVRICEDLNYYQIVLSMKSSNPQVMVKAYRLLIQKMEQEGMNYPLHLGVTEAGGGEDGRIKSAMGIGTLLEDGIGDTIRVSLTEDPEYEAPVAIFIADRYKKRSPHDPIEPADEVNYNPFEYRKKVSLEVLGIGGNNVPLVVADYSNRIIEKPADLNDIGFFYEEKIDKWNMNDCAADILYLGSRDIPFDAPKGLRVIYDYDFWKSLKDKKKGHPLFTSEEYLNTSEKDDLMNFISVNIHSLTLEFLQKIKNDRTAVLVIETRNAHGMAEQRRMFIRLLQNNSRNPVIIKREYENINLDQLRLFSSTDLGALLLDGFGDGVWINIKEIKENKPSDKNGFWIKSFVNKNESGEKIVNRILFGILQAARTRISKTEYIACPSCGRTL
;
A
#
# COMPACT_ATOMS: atom_id res chain seq x y z
N MET A 1 5.38 -29.74 7.85
CA MET A 1 4.63 -29.69 9.11
C MET A 1 3.57 -28.63 8.97
N ILE A 2 2.30 -29.03 8.95
CA ILE A 2 1.15 -28.10 8.98
C ILE A 2 1.01 -27.72 10.44
N GLU A 3 1.74 -26.69 10.87
CA GLU A 3 1.48 -26.06 12.18
C GLU A 3 0.07 -25.48 12.16
N ASN A 4 -0.67 -25.73 13.23
CA ASN A 4 -2.07 -25.36 13.42
C ASN A 4 -2.40 -23.97 12.91
N LEU A 5 -3.11 -23.86 11.81
CA LEU A 5 -3.66 -22.63 11.22
C LEU A 5 -4.50 -21.80 12.21
N SER A 6 -4.94 -22.39 13.34
CA SER A 6 -5.66 -21.68 14.39
C SER A 6 -4.82 -20.63 15.13
N ALA A 7 -3.47 -20.76 15.14
CA ALA A 7 -2.55 -19.80 15.75
C ALA A 7 -2.24 -18.59 14.85
N PHE A 8 -2.60 -18.63 13.57
CA PHE A 8 -2.36 -17.56 12.58
C PHE A 8 -3.31 -16.35 12.69
N LYS A 9 -4.17 -16.26 13.69
CA LYS A 9 -5.47 -15.60 13.57
C LYS A 9 -5.56 -14.13 13.94
N LYS A 10 -4.54 -13.42 14.41
CA LYS A 10 -4.76 -12.02 14.80
C LYS A 10 -3.65 -11.07 14.40
N TYR A 11 -3.76 -10.51 13.21
CA TYR A 11 -3.02 -9.32 12.85
C TYR A 11 -3.91 -8.06 12.74
N CYS A 12 -5.23 -8.23 12.79
CA CYS A 12 -6.24 -7.16 12.82
C CYS A 12 -7.43 -7.57 13.71
N ILE A 13 -8.28 -6.62 14.02
CA ILE A 13 -9.46 -6.87 14.88
C ILE A 13 -10.53 -7.68 14.15
N SER A 14 -10.78 -7.36 12.87
CA SER A 14 -11.74 -8.06 12.02
C SER A 14 -11.30 -8.00 10.56
N LEU A 15 -11.59 -9.05 9.79
CA LEU A 15 -11.37 -9.10 8.34
C LEU A 15 -12.58 -8.59 7.55
N THR A 16 -13.74 -8.44 8.21
CA THR A 16 -15.03 -8.15 7.58
C THR A 16 -15.73 -6.91 8.14
N GLU A 17 -15.35 -6.45 9.32
CA GLU A 17 -15.81 -5.19 9.89
C GLU A 17 -14.65 -4.21 10.00
N TYR A 18 -14.82 -2.98 9.56
CA TYR A 18 -13.79 -1.97 9.75
C TYR A 18 -13.69 -1.56 11.23
N LYS A 19 -12.62 -2.02 11.88
CA LYS A 19 -12.30 -1.70 13.28
C LYS A 19 -10.81 -1.40 13.40
N ARG A 20 -10.47 -0.21 13.94
CA ARG A 20 -9.07 0.13 14.17
C ARG A 20 -8.47 -0.74 15.29
N TYR A 21 -7.26 -1.22 15.06
CA TYR A 21 -6.43 -1.86 16.09
C TYR A 21 -6.13 -0.83 17.18
N LYS A 22 -6.53 -1.14 18.41
CA LYS A 22 -6.42 -0.20 19.55
C LYS A 22 -5.03 -0.27 20.16
N THR A 23 -4.20 0.69 19.82
CA THR A 23 -2.89 0.90 20.42
C THR A 23 -3.00 1.69 21.73
N ARG A 24 -1.93 1.71 22.54
CA ARG A 24 -1.82 2.64 23.68
C ARG A 24 -1.68 4.07 23.16
N GLU A 25 -2.03 5.03 23.99
CA GLU A 25 -1.79 6.44 23.71
C GLU A 25 -0.34 6.80 24.04
N VAL A 26 0.31 7.55 23.16
CA VAL A 26 1.65 8.10 23.31
C VAL A 26 1.58 9.61 23.15
N GLN A 27 2.06 10.34 24.14
CA GLN A 27 2.09 11.79 24.09
C GLN A 27 3.30 12.29 23.29
N ILE A 28 3.05 13.16 22.29
CA ILE A 28 4.10 13.78 21.47
C ILE A 28 3.86 15.29 21.49
N GLY A 29 4.52 16.00 22.39
CA GLY A 29 4.22 17.39 22.66
C GLY A 29 2.75 17.59 23.02
N SER A 30 2.07 18.50 22.33
CA SER A 30 0.64 18.80 22.54
C SER A 30 -0.29 17.86 21.78
N ILE A 31 0.22 16.99 20.87
CA ILE A 31 -0.59 16.16 19.98
C ILE A 31 -0.43 14.68 20.33
N PRO A 32 -1.45 14.03 20.95
CA PRO A 32 -1.40 12.62 21.27
C PRO A 32 -1.57 11.72 20.03
N LEU A 33 -1.00 10.52 20.09
CA LEU A 33 -0.99 9.49 19.05
C LEU A 33 -1.47 8.16 19.61
N GLY A 34 -2.18 7.38 18.80
CA GLY A 34 -2.69 6.06 19.21
C GLY A 34 -4.02 6.13 19.97
N GLY A 35 -4.45 5.05 20.57
CA GLY A 35 -5.73 4.97 21.28
C GLY A 35 -6.91 5.28 20.36
N ASN A 36 -7.72 6.24 20.76
CA ASN A 36 -8.86 6.74 19.99
C ASN A 36 -8.56 7.98 19.15
N ASN A 37 -7.29 8.42 19.13
CA ASN A 37 -6.89 9.60 18.36
C ASN A 37 -7.00 9.35 16.85
N PRO A 38 -7.21 10.40 16.03
CA PRO A 38 -7.23 10.26 14.58
C PRO A 38 -5.86 9.82 14.05
N ILE A 39 -5.85 9.30 12.82
CA ILE A 39 -4.61 9.00 12.10
C ILE A 39 -3.89 10.33 11.85
N ARG A 40 -2.66 10.47 12.36
CA ARG A 40 -1.88 11.70 12.28
C ARG A 40 -1.05 11.78 11.01
N ILE A 41 -0.93 12.98 10.48
CA ILE A 41 -0.17 13.28 9.26
C ILE A 41 1.22 13.79 9.62
N GLN A 42 2.23 13.13 9.09
CA GLN A 42 3.63 13.51 9.28
C GLN A 42 4.33 13.66 7.94
N SER A 43 5.22 14.65 7.81
CA SER A 43 6.21 14.71 6.74
C SER A 43 7.59 15.09 7.29
N MET A 44 8.56 15.37 6.42
CA MET A 44 9.97 15.55 6.77
C MET A 44 10.59 16.64 5.92
N THR A 45 11.34 17.54 6.55
CA THR A 45 12.09 18.58 5.83
C THR A 45 13.18 17.99 4.93
N THR A 46 13.48 18.71 3.86
CA THR A 46 14.56 18.40 2.91
C THR A 46 15.69 19.42 2.94
N THR A 47 15.55 20.49 3.72
CA THR A 47 16.56 21.53 3.93
C THR A 47 17.74 21.04 4.74
N ASP A 48 18.88 21.72 4.62
CA ASP A 48 19.99 21.55 5.55
C ASP A 48 19.55 21.99 6.95
N THR A 49 19.71 21.10 7.93
CA THR A 49 19.32 21.38 9.31
C THR A 49 20.15 22.51 9.93
N MET A 50 21.36 22.80 9.41
CA MET A 50 22.16 23.95 9.83
C MET A 50 21.66 25.29 9.26
N ASP A 51 20.84 25.26 8.19
CA ASP A 51 20.11 26.45 7.74
C ASP A 51 18.79 26.58 8.50
N THR A 52 18.86 27.21 9.66
CA THR A 52 17.72 27.43 10.55
C THR A 52 16.57 28.13 9.82
N LYS A 53 16.87 29.17 9.02
CA LYS A 53 15.85 29.95 8.34
C LYS A 53 15.09 29.13 7.30
N ALA A 54 15.82 28.45 6.40
CA ALA A 54 15.20 27.60 5.37
C ALA A 54 14.36 26.46 6.00
N THR A 55 14.88 25.84 7.06
CA THR A 55 14.18 24.75 7.78
C THR A 55 12.90 25.23 8.45
N VAL A 56 12.93 26.42 9.09
CA VAL A 56 11.74 27.03 9.68
C VAL A 56 10.70 27.38 8.61
N GLU A 57 11.09 28.00 7.52
CA GLU A 57 10.18 28.37 6.43
C GLU A 57 9.55 27.13 5.79
N GLN A 58 10.31 26.07 5.54
CA GLN A 58 9.78 24.82 5.01
C GLN A 58 8.83 24.16 6.03
N THR A 59 9.18 24.13 7.31
CA THR A 59 8.32 23.61 8.38
C THR A 59 6.97 24.36 8.43
N MET A 60 6.97 25.68 8.30
CA MET A 60 5.74 26.48 8.27
C MET A 60 4.85 26.09 7.08
N ARG A 61 5.41 25.96 5.86
CA ARG A 61 4.64 25.52 4.67
C ARG A 61 4.08 24.10 4.87
N MET A 62 4.85 23.19 5.48
CA MET A 62 4.37 21.85 5.78
C MET A 62 3.20 21.84 6.76
N VAL A 63 3.23 22.68 7.78
CA VAL A 63 2.12 22.85 8.74
C VAL A 63 0.89 23.43 8.06
N GLU A 64 1.07 24.47 7.22
CA GLU A 64 0.00 25.05 6.42
C GLU A 64 -0.65 24.04 5.47
N SER A 65 0.12 23.07 4.96
CA SER A 65 -0.39 21.98 4.10
C SER A 65 -1.09 20.85 4.87
N GLY A 66 -1.07 20.90 6.22
CA GLY A 66 -1.78 19.98 7.10
C GLY A 66 -0.91 18.93 7.82
N CYS A 67 0.42 19.11 7.89
CA CYS A 67 1.27 18.28 8.74
C CYS A 67 1.00 18.55 10.23
N GLU A 68 0.76 17.48 10.99
CA GLU A 68 0.58 17.53 12.44
C GLU A 68 1.88 17.23 13.20
N TYR A 69 2.84 16.61 12.52
CA TYR A 69 4.21 16.38 13.01
C TYR A 69 5.21 16.69 11.91
N VAL A 70 6.31 17.36 12.25
CA VAL A 70 7.39 17.63 11.28
C VAL A 70 8.68 16.96 11.74
N ARG A 71 9.29 16.18 10.85
CA ARG A 71 10.54 15.46 11.11
C ARG A 71 11.70 16.19 10.47
N ILE A 72 12.77 16.41 11.24
CA ILE A 72 14.00 17.08 10.85
C ILE A 72 15.16 16.11 11.04
N THR A 73 16.06 15.99 10.06
CA THR A 73 17.24 15.13 10.16
C THR A 73 18.30 15.76 11.06
N ALA A 74 18.88 14.98 11.99
CA ALA A 74 19.99 15.40 12.82
C ALA A 74 21.11 14.35 12.78
N PRO A 75 21.97 14.36 11.74
CA PRO A 75 22.98 13.35 11.52
C PRO A 75 24.17 13.45 12.48
N SER A 76 24.47 14.64 13.01
CA SER A 76 25.55 14.87 13.95
C SER A 76 25.09 15.68 15.19
N LYS A 77 26.05 15.95 16.08
CA LYS A 77 25.82 16.77 17.30
C LYS A 77 25.46 18.21 16.97
N LEU A 78 26.02 18.77 15.91
CA LEU A 78 25.79 20.17 15.54
C LEU A 78 24.35 20.38 15.07
N GLU A 79 23.86 19.53 14.19
CA GLU A 79 22.47 19.59 13.74
C GLU A 79 21.51 19.29 14.90
N ALA A 80 21.86 18.34 15.79
CA ALA A 80 21.04 18.06 16.97
C ALA A 80 20.94 19.29 17.91
N GLN A 81 22.01 20.05 18.09
CA GLN A 81 22.02 21.30 18.85
C GLN A 81 21.23 22.41 18.13
N ASN A 82 21.38 22.52 16.79
CA ASN A 82 20.65 23.53 16.02
C ASN A 82 19.13 23.36 16.04
N LEU A 83 18.62 22.17 16.39
CA LEU A 83 17.18 21.95 16.61
C LEU A 83 16.61 22.89 17.69
N GLU A 84 17.41 23.35 18.66
CA GLU A 84 17.00 24.31 19.66
C GLU A 84 16.67 25.68 19.06
N GLU A 85 17.52 26.18 18.16
CA GLU A 85 17.31 27.46 17.46
C GLU A 85 16.14 27.36 16.48
N ILE A 86 16.01 26.25 15.74
CA ILE A 86 14.86 25.99 14.88
C ILE A 86 13.56 25.99 15.69
N LYS A 87 13.52 25.28 16.82
CA LYS A 87 12.35 25.23 17.69
C LYS A 87 11.99 26.60 18.25
N LYS A 88 12.98 27.33 18.75
CA LYS A 88 12.81 28.68 19.31
C LYS A 88 12.23 29.64 18.26
N GLU A 89 12.76 29.64 17.04
CA GLU A 89 12.27 30.48 15.96
C GLU A 89 10.85 30.09 15.53
N LEU A 90 10.50 28.81 15.46
CA LEU A 90 9.14 28.36 15.20
C LEU A 90 8.17 28.84 16.29
N ARG A 91 8.54 28.72 17.56
CA ARG A 91 7.71 29.17 18.69
C ARG A 91 7.52 30.70 18.69
N SER A 92 8.57 31.45 18.32
CA SER A 92 8.47 32.90 18.17
C SER A 92 7.48 33.33 17.11
N ARG A 93 7.28 32.50 16.07
CA ARG A 93 6.28 32.69 14.99
C ARG A 93 4.91 32.09 15.31
N GLY A 94 4.68 31.59 16.52
CA GLY A 94 3.42 30.98 16.95
C GLY A 94 3.17 29.57 16.41
N CYS A 95 4.19 28.89 15.89
CA CYS A 95 4.07 27.51 15.42
C CYS A 95 4.40 26.52 16.53
N GLU A 96 3.39 25.81 17.02
CA GLU A 96 3.49 24.83 18.12
C GLU A 96 3.59 23.38 17.64
N VAL A 97 3.88 23.14 16.34
CA VAL A 97 3.98 21.78 15.79
C VAL A 97 5.05 20.98 16.53
N PRO A 98 4.77 19.73 16.95
CA PRO A 98 5.78 18.85 17.55
C PRO A 98 6.86 18.49 16.51
N LEU A 99 8.12 18.66 16.91
CA LEU A 99 9.28 18.33 16.13
C LEU A 99 9.78 16.93 16.43
N ILE A 100 10.27 16.26 15.39
CA ILE A 100 10.80 14.91 15.48
C ILE A 100 12.23 14.91 14.93
N ALA A 101 13.22 14.57 15.75
CA ALA A 101 14.59 14.42 15.30
C ALA A 101 14.82 13.02 14.68
N ASP A 102 15.31 12.99 13.47
CA ASP A 102 15.69 11.74 12.79
C ASP A 102 17.19 11.47 12.94
N ILE A 103 17.52 10.58 13.88
CA ILE A 103 18.90 10.23 14.22
C ILE A 103 19.33 8.98 13.43
N HIS A 104 20.49 9.06 12.79
CA HIS A 104 20.93 7.99 11.93
C HIS A 104 22.01 7.09 12.53
N PHE A 105 23.16 7.68 12.96
CA PHE A 105 24.34 6.89 13.30
C PHE A 105 25.02 7.28 14.62
N THR A 106 24.56 8.37 15.25
CA THR A 106 25.29 8.99 16.33
C THR A 106 24.48 8.99 17.63
N PRO A 107 24.72 8.06 18.59
CA PRO A 107 23.99 8.02 19.85
C PRO A 107 23.95 9.35 20.60
N ASN A 108 25.10 10.04 20.70
CA ASN A 108 25.18 11.33 21.38
C ASN A 108 24.30 12.43 20.76
N ALA A 109 24.07 12.39 19.43
CA ALA A 109 23.14 13.31 18.78
C ALA A 109 21.69 13.02 19.22
N ALA A 110 21.33 11.74 19.41
CA ALA A 110 20.03 11.35 19.90
C ALA A 110 19.75 11.88 21.33
N GLU A 111 20.74 11.79 22.22
CA GLU A 111 20.62 12.27 23.59
C GLU A 111 20.50 13.81 23.67
N ILE A 112 21.20 14.54 22.79
CA ILE A 112 21.07 16.00 22.67
C ILE A 112 19.67 16.35 22.17
N ALA A 113 19.26 15.74 21.04
CA ALA A 113 17.97 15.99 20.43
C ALA A 113 16.80 15.64 21.38
N ALA A 114 16.90 14.56 22.16
CA ALA A 114 15.88 14.13 23.10
C ALA A 114 15.59 15.15 24.22
N ARG A 115 16.52 16.06 24.51
CA ARG A 115 16.30 17.17 25.44
C ARG A 115 15.59 18.37 24.83
N ILE A 116 15.49 18.41 23.49
CA ILE A 116 15.02 19.59 22.75
C ILE A 116 13.65 19.33 22.11
N VAL A 117 13.51 18.21 21.39
CA VAL A 117 12.32 17.91 20.57
C VAL A 117 11.34 16.99 21.26
N GLU A 118 10.12 16.91 20.74
CA GLU A 118 9.03 16.14 21.33
C GLU A 118 9.13 14.63 21.01
N LYS A 119 9.88 14.25 19.95
CA LYS A 119 10.13 12.84 19.63
C LYS A 119 11.48 12.66 18.96
N VAL A 120 12.18 11.59 19.29
CA VAL A 120 13.38 11.14 18.56
C VAL A 120 13.09 9.86 17.79
N ARG A 121 13.70 9.71 16.61
CA ARG A 121 13.67 8.46 15.87
C ARG A 121 15.04 7.83 15.82
N VAL A 122 15.11 6.57 16.21
CA VAL A 122 16.29 5.73 16.09
C VAL A 122 16.01 4.54 15.15
N ASN A 123 17.05 4.10 14.42
CA ASN A 123 17.00 2.88 13.62
C ASN A 123 17.90 1.84 14.28
N PRO A 124 17.34 0.72 14.79
CA PRO A 124 18.11 -0.32 15.46
C PRO A 124 19.39 -0.72 14.72
N GLY A 125 19.28 -1.03 13.43
CA GLY A 125 20.41 -1.48 12.61
C GLY A 125 21.49 -0.44 12.33
N ASN A 126 21.30 0.83 12.70
CA ASN A 126 22.27 1.90 12.51
C ASN A 126 22.71 2.57 13.83
N TYR A 127 21.94 2.39 14.89
CA TYR A 127 22.17 3.11 16.16
C TYR A 127 23.26 2.44 17.01
N ALA A 128 23.03 1.23 17.46
CA ALA A 128 23.96 0.48 18.30
C ALA A 128 24.39 -0.86 17.69
N ASP A 129 23.58 -1.39 16.77
CA ASP A 129 23.75 -2.67 16.10
C ASP A 129 24.09 -2.41 14.62
N ARG A 130 25.38 -2.15 14.33
CA ARG A 130 25.80 -1.69 13.00
C ARG A 130 26.03 -2.85 12.04
N LYS A 131 25.62 -2.64 10.78
CA LYS A 131 25.98 -3.50 9.65
C LYS A 131 27.46 -3.29 9.31
N LYS A 132 28.25 -4.36 9.36
CA LYS A 132 29.69 -4.37 9.02
C LYS A 132 29.96 -5.11 7.72
N PHE A 133 28.93 -5.75 7.11
CA PHE A 133 29.04 -6.65 5.96
C PHE A 133 29.95 -7.85 6.21
N GLU A 134 30.01 -8.31 7.45
CA GLU A 134 30.78 -9.48 7.86
C GLU A 134 29.87 -10.70 7.95
N THR A 135 30.29 -11.81 7.37
CA THR A 135 29.62 -13.12 7.53
C THR A 135 30.14 -13.76 8.80
N ILE A 136 29.55 -13.42 9.93
CA ILE A 136 29.88 -14.00 11.23
C ILE A 136 28.76 -14.97 11.61
N GLU A 137 29.11 -16.21 11.92
CA GLU A 137 28.18 -17.13 12.57
C GLU A 137 28.06 -16.73 14.05
N TYR A 138 26.86 -16.26 14.43
CA TYR A 138 26.56 -15.93 15.81
C TYR A 138 26.10 -17.19 16.55
N THR A 139 26.88 -17.66 17.53
CA THR A 139 26.38 -18.60 18.54
C THR A 139 25.36 -17.87 19.43
N ASP A 140 24.53 -18.62 20.18
CA ASP A 140 23.57 -18.01 21.10
C ASP A 140 24.28 -17.14 22.16
N ASP A 141 25.42 -17.58 22.71
CA ASP A 141 26.19 -16.80 23.68
C ASP A 141 26.73 -15.50 23.09
N HIS A 142 27.21 -15.52 21.85
CA HIS A 142 27.66 -14.30 21.16
C HIS A 142 26.48 -13.36 20.86
N TYR A 143 25.32 -13.91 20.54
CA TYR A 143 24.12 -13.13 20.29
C TYR A 143 23.66 -12.39 21.54
N GLU A 144 23.61 -13.07 22.69
CA GLU A 144 23.25 -12.48 23.99
C GLU A 144 24.27 -11.42 24.44
N ALA A 145 25.56 -11.67 24.25
CA ALA A 145 26.61 -10.69 24.58
C ALA A 145 26.46 -9.39 23.75
N GLU A 146 26.11 -9.52 22.46
CA GLU A 146 25.83 -8.36 21.60
C GLU A 146 24.53 -7.63 22.01
N LEU A 147 23.49 -8.34 22.46
CA LEU A 147 22.29 -7.73 23.02
C LEU A 147 22.60 -6.90 24.27
N GLU A 148 23.45 -7.42 25.18
CA GLU A 148 23.84 -6.66 26.38
C GLU A 148 24.66 -5.41 26.01
N ARG A 149 25.55 -5.52 25.03
CA ARG A 149 26.28 -4.36 24.49
C ARG A 149 25.34 -3.31 23.89
N ILE A 150 24.27 -3.74 23.21
CA ILE A 150 23.23 -2.85 22.68
C ILE A 150 22.49 -2.18 23.84
N ARG A 151 22.09 -2.94 24.85
CA ARG A 151 21.44 -2.46 26.07
C ARG A 151 22.26 -1.35 26.74
N GLU A 152 23.53 -1.58 26.95
CA GLU A 152 24.45 -0.59 27.55
C GLU A 152 24.47 0.73 26.76
N LYS A 153 24.55 0.65 25.42
CA LYS A 153 24.63 1.84 24.55
C LYS A 153 23.29 2.54 24.38
N PHE A 154 22.18 1.85 24.52
CA PHE A 154 20.85 2.40 24.31
C PHE A 154 20.23 2.97 25.58
N THR A 155 20.58 2.41 26.75
CA THR A 155 20.08 2.84 28.07
C THR A 155 20.21 4.35 28.34
N PRO A 156 21.33 5.04 28.01
CA PRO A 156 21.44 6.48 28.21
C PRO A 156 20.33 7.28 27.50
N LEU A 157 20.05 6.96 26.24
CA LEU A 157 18.97 7.62 25.49
C LEU A 157 17.60 7.37 26.13
N VAL A 158 17.30 6.14 26.53
CA VAL A 158 16.02 5.80 27.19
C VAL A 158 15.84 6.60 28.47
N LYS A 159 16.90 6.75 29.28
CA LYS A 159 16.89 7.57 30.49
C LYS A 159 16.61 9.04 30.21
N VAL A 160 17.27 9.62 29.20
CA VAL A 160 17.02 11.01 28.78
C VAL A 160 15.59 11.19 28.30
N CYS A 161 15.09 10.30 27.44
CA CYS A 161 13.71 10.37 26.96
C CYS A 161 12.69 10.28 28.12
N LYS A 162 12.97 9.46 29.13
CA LYS A 162 12.15 9.34 30.33
C LYS A 162 12.17 10.61 31.19
N GLU A 163 13.34 11.20 31.34
CA GLU A 163 13.54 12.44 32.13
C GLU A 163 12.83 13.64 31.48
N TYR A 164 12.93 13.79 30.16
CA TYR A 164 12.39 14.94 29.42
C TYR A 164 10.97 14.74 28.90
N GLY A 165 10.38 13.55 29.08
CA GLY A 165 9.05 13.23 28.55
C GLY A 165 9.02 13.08 27.01
N THR A 166 10.17 12.86 26.39
CA THR A 166 10.33 12.76 24.93
C THR A 166 9.90 11.39 24.46
N ALA A 167 9.02 11.31 23.46
CA ALA A 167 8.64 10.06 22.84
C ALA A 167 9.76 9.50 21.95
N MET A 168 9.78 8.19 21.75
CA MET A 168 10.77 7.54 20.89
C MET A 168 10.09 6.77 19.76
N ARG A 169 10.56 6.93 18.52
CA ARG A 169 10.21 6.00 17.45
C ARG A 169 11.35 5.03 17.17
N ILE A 170 11.10 3.75 17.39
CA ILE A 170 11.97 2.66 16.95
C ILE A 170 11.55 2.32 15.54
N GLY A 171 12.40 2.70 14.57
CA GLY A 171 12.03 2.67 13.15
C GLY A 171 12.97 1.82 12.33
N THR A 172 12.58 0.57 12.06
CA THR A 172 13.31 -0.37 11.22
C THR A 172 13.06 -0.11 9.74
N ASN A 173 14.12 -0.13 8.96
CA ASN A 173 14.08 -0.12 7.49
C ASN A 173 14.66 -1.44 6.97
N HIS A 174 14.00 -2.06 5.98
CA HIS A 174 14.39 -3.34 5.40
C HIS A 174 15.87 -3.37 4.94
N GLY A 175 16.32 -2.35 4.24
CA GLY A 175 17.72 -2.28 3.74
C GLY A 175 18.79 -1.96 4.79
N SER A 176 18.46 -1.82 6.09
CA SER A 176 19.40 -1.43 7.15
C SER A 176 19.31 -2.34 8.38
N LEU A 177 19.04 -3.62 8.18
CA LEU A 177 19.15 -4.62 9.24
C LEU A 177 20.63 -4.87 9.56
N SER A 178 20.94 -5.11 10.85
CA SER A 178 22.30 -5.46 11.28
C SER A 178 22.71 -6.84 10.80
N ASP A 179 24.02 -7.10 10.74
CA ASP A 179 24.54 -8.42 10.35
C ASP A 179 24.09 -9.52 11.30
N ARG A 180 23.94 -9.22 12.60
CA ARG A 180 23.43 -10.15 13.62
C ARG A 180 21.99 -10.57 13.33
N ILE A 181 21.11 -9.60 13.03
CA ILE A 181 19.71 -9.87 12.66
C ILE A 181 19.64 -10.62 11.33
N MET A 182 20.45 -10.19 10.33
CA MET A 182 20.51 -10.84 9.03
C MET A 182 20.95 -12.31 9.13
N ASN A 183 21.92 -12.60 9.99
CA ASN A 183 22.41 -13.96 10.21
C ASN A 183 21.33 -14.84 10.86
N ARG A 184 20.63 -14.34 11.92
CA ARG A 184 19.69 -15.15 12.69
C ARG A 184 18.31 -15.28 12.04
N TYR A 185 17.79 -14.21 11.44
CA TYR A 185 16.41 -14.12 10.92
C TYR A 185 16.33 -13.88 9.42
N GLY A 186 17.46 -13.60 8.76
CA GLY A 186 17.53 -13.27 7.33
C GLY A 186 16.99 -11.86 7.01
N ASP A 187 17.01 -11.50 5.72
CA ASP A 187 16.40 -10.28 5.19
C ASP A 187 14.89 -10.47 4.99
N THR A 188 14.18 -10.64 6.08
CA THR A 188 12.78 -11.06 6.13
C THR A 188 11.92 -10.11 6.96
N PRO A 189 10.58 -10.15 6.80
CA PRO A 189 9.67 -9.47 7.71
C PRO A 189 9.93 -9.79 9.20
N LEU A 190 10.29 -11.04 9.52
CA LEU A 190 10.62 -11.44 10.89
C LEU A 190 11.89 -10.75 11.38
N GLY A 191 12.93 -10.66 10.57
CA GLY A 191 14.16 -9.92 10.91
C GLY A 191 13.88 -8.45 11.19
N MET A 192 12.98 -7.81 10.41
CA MET A 192 12.56 -6.43 10.68
C MET A 192 11.85 -6.30 12.03
N VAL A 193 10.95 -7.22 12.34
CA VAL A 193 10.15 -7.21 13.58
C VAL A 193 11.04 -7.44 14.80
N GLU A 194 11.87 -8.48 14.81
CA GLU A 194 12.75 -8.77 15.95
C GLU A 194 13.78 -7.67 16.17
N SER A 195 14.34 -7.09 15.09
CA SER A 195 15.22 -5.91 15.20
C SER A 195 14.61 -4.75 15.99
N ALA A 196 13.29 -4.54 15.88
CA ALA A 196 12.60 -3.51 16.66
C ALA A 196 12.23 -3.98 18.06
N LEU A 197 11.69 -5.20 18.19
CA LEU A 197 11.21 -5.72 19.48
C LEU A 197 12.32 -5.89 20.52
N GLU A 198 13.54 -6.22 20.12
CA GLU A 198 14.69 -6.23 21.03
C GLU A 198 14.89 -4.88 21.71
N PHE A 199 14.79 -3.78 20.95
CA PHE A 199 14.87 -2.43 21.52
C PHE A 199 13.66 -2.06 22.38
N VAL A 200 12.46 -2.54 22.00
CA VAL A 200 11.25 -2.36 22.82
C VAL A 200 11.39 -3.05 24.17
N ARG A 201 11.86 -4.30 24.19
CA ARG A 201 12.08 -5.07 25.43
C ARG A 201 13.05 -4.34 26.37
N ILE A 202 14.14 -3.76 25.84
CA ILE A 202 15.06 -2.92 26.63
C ILE A 202 14.33 -1.69 27.21
N CYS A 203 13.47 -1.03 26.45
CA CYS A 203 12.68 0.10 26.94
C CYS A 203 11.72 -0.33 28.06
N GLU A 204 11.00 -1.43 27.91
CA GLU A 204 10.07 -1.95 28.91
C GLU A 204 10.78 -2.35 30.21
N ASP A 205 11.95 -2.98 30.12
CA ASP A 205 12.80 -3.30 31.28
C ASP A 205 13.21 -2.02 32.06
N LEU A 206 13.33 -0.89 31.37
CA LEU A 206 13.61 0.41 31.97
C LEU A 206 12.34 1.20 32.34
N ASN A 207 11.16 0.57 32.26
CA ASN A 207 9.86 1.20 32.49
C ASN A 207 9.63 2.44 31.63
N TYR A 208 9.95 2.36 30.33
CA TYR A 208 9.72 3.42 29.36
C TYR A 208 8.79 2.93 28.25
N TYR A 209 7.62 3.57 28.11
CA TYR A 209 6.52 3.11 27.25
C TYR A 209 6.07 4.16 26.23
N GLN A 210 6.72 5.33 26.13
CA GLN A 210 6.41 6.37 25.16
C GLN A 210 7.04 6.04 23.79
N ILE A 211 6.60 4.91 23.21
CA ILE A 211 7.23 4.30 22.02
C ILE A 211 6.25 4.27 20.84
N VAL A 212 6.77 4.56 19.66
CA VAL A 212 6.10 4.39 18.35
C VAL A 212 6.93 3.44 17.50
N LEU A 213 6.32 2.53 16.76
CA LEU A 213 7.03 1.56 15.93
C LEU A 213 6.82 1.83 14.44
N SER A 214 7.81 1.49 13.61
CA SER A 214 7.65 1.52 12.16
C SER A 214 8.51 0.48 11.46
N MET A 215 7.90 -0.21 10.46
CA MET A 215 8.49 -1.24 9.61
C MET A 215 8.48 -0.76 8.16
N LYS A 216 9.53 -0.07 7.71
CA LYS A 216 9.55 0.54 6.38
C LYS A 216 10.32 -0.29 5.38
N SER A 217 9.76 -0.39 4.17
CA SER A 217 10.39 -1.02 3.01
C SER A 217 10.01 -0.26 1.75
N SER A 218 10.83 -0.30 0.72
CA SER A 218 10.50 0.13 -0.64
C SER A 218 9.61 -0.89 -1.37
N ASN A 219 9.54 -2.12 -0.85
CA ASN A 219 8.64 -3.16 -1.32
C ASN A 219 7.37 -3.22 -0.47
N PRO A 220 6.18 -2.84 -1.01
CA PRO A 220 4.93 -2.88 -0.26
C PRO A 220 4.56 -4.26 0.26
N GLN A 221 4.89 -5.35 -0.44
CA GLN A 221 4.65 -6.72 0.04
C GLN A 221 5.40 -6.98 1.36
N VAL A 222 6.69 -6.66 1.42
CA VAL A 222 7.51 -6.82 2.64
C VAL A 222 7.00 -5.93 3.75
N MET A 223 6.68 -4.66 3.44
CA MET A 223 6.17 -3.70 4.42
C MET A 223 4.89 -4.19 5.08
N VAL A 224 3.88 -4.57 4.29
CA VAL A 224 2.59 -5.03 4.81
C VAL A 224 2.74 -6.28 5.68
N LYS A 225 3.53 -7.27 5.23
CA LYS A 225 3.79 -8.49 5.99
C LYS A 225 4.51 -8.19 7.32
N ALA A 226 5.49 -7.29 7.31
CA ALA A 226 6.21 -6.91 8.52
C ALA A 226 5.30 -6.23 9.55
N TYR A 227 4.39 -5.33 9.16
CA TYR A 227 3.45 -4.72 10.11
C TYR A 227 2.43 -5.72 10.65
N ARG A 228 1.88 -6.59 9.82
CA ARG A 228 0.96 -7.65 10.27
C ARG A 228 1.64 -8.59 11.27
N LEU A 229 2.87 -9.01 10.97
CA LEU A 229 3.67 -9.85 11.87
C LEU A 229 4.03 -9.12 13.17
N LEU A 230 4.33 -7.81 13.09
CA LEU A 230 4.58 -6.99 14.26
C LEU A 230 3.38 -6.96 15.20
N ILE A 231 2.15 -6.77 14.68
CA ILE A 231 0.92 -6.83 15.50
C ILE A 231 0.82 -8.18 16.21
N GLN A 232 0.98 -9.28 15.46
CA GLN A 232 0.91 -10.62 16.04
C GLN A 232 1.92 -10.83 17.16
N LYS A 233 3.18 -10.40 16.95
CA LYS A 233 4.25 -10.53 17.94
C LYS A 233 4.02 -9.62 19.16
N MET A 234 3.58 -8.39 18.96
CA MET A 234 3.22 -7.49 20.05
C MET A 234 2.09 -8.07 20.91
N GLU A 235 1.06 -8.64 20.31
CA GLU A 235 -0.02 -9.29 21.08
C GLU A 235 0.47 -10.48 21.90
N GLN A 236 1.38 -11.29 21.35
CA GLN A 236 1.99 -12.41 22.06
C GLN A 236 2.80 -11.97 23.30
N GLU A 237 3.40 -10.79 23.26
CA GLU A 237 4.20 -10.22 24.34
C GLU A 237 3.42 -9.20 25.21
N GLY A 238 2.11 -9.03 24.98
CA GLY A 238 1.27 -8.09 25.74
C GLY A 238 1.52 -6.62 25.40
N MET A 239 2.13 -6.35 24.24
CA MET A 239 2.45 -5.03 23.74
C MET A 239 1.36 -4.49 22.81
N ASN A 240 1.19 -3.17 22.75
CA ASN A 240 0.22 -2.51 21.86
C ASN A 240 0.66 -1.10 21.45
N TYR A 241 1.89 -0.94 21.01
CA TYR A 241 2.47 0.35 20.63
C TYR A 241 1.89 0.94 19.35
N PRO A 242 1.72 2.27 19.24
CA PRO A 242 1.27 2.95 18.04
C PRO A 242 2.22 2.72 16.85
N LEU A 243 1.63 2.70 15.66
CA LEU A 243 2.33 2.40 14.42
C LEU A 243 2.39 3.59 13.48
N HIS A 244 3.61 3.89 12.99
CA HIS A 244 3.86 4.89 11.97
C HIS A 244 4.08 4.22 10.61
N LEU A 245 3.11 4.36 9.70
CA LEU A 245 3.14 3.75 8.38
C LEU A 245 3.86 4.62 7.34
N GLY A 246 4.47 3.98 6.37
CA GLY A 246 5.05 4.66 5.21
C GLY A 246 5.93 3.74 4.38
N VAL A 247 5.82 3.87 3.06
CA VAL A 247 6.72 3.23 2.10
C VAL A 247 7.97 4.10 1.96
N THR A 248 9.16 3.51 1.98
CA THR A 248 10.41 4.25 1.70
C THR A 248 10.71 4.20 0.21
N GLU A 249 11.32 5.28 -0.31
CA GLU A 249 11.78 5.32 -1.71
C GLU A 249 10.67 4.93 -2.68
N ALA A 250 9.47 5.46 -2.46
CA ALA A 250 8.29 5.09 -3.23
C ALA A 250 8.39 5.49 -4.71
N GLY A 251 9.29 6.42 -5.04
CA GLY A 251 9.42 6.97 -6.37
C GLY A 251 8.78 8.35 -6.49
N GLY A 252 8.84 8.93 -7.69
CA GLY A 252 8.26 10.24 -7.98
C GLY A 252 6.88 10.15 -8.61
N GLY A 253 6.20 11.29 -8.63
CA GLY A 253 5.00 11.49 -9.39
C GLY A 253 3.87 10.51 -9.09
N GLU A 254 3.33 9.92 -10.13
CA GLU A 254 2.22 8.96 -10.05
C GLU A 254 2.63 7.66 -9.36
N ASP A 255 3.82 7.13 -9.67
CA ASP A 255 4.30 5.85 -9.13
C ASP A 255 4.48 5.90 -7.61
N GLY A 256 5.02 7.02 -7.09
CA GLY A 256 5.16 7.23 -5.65
C GLY A 256 3.82 7.27 -4.92
N ARG A 257 2.81 7.88 -5.54
CA ARG A 257 1.44 7.94 -5.00
C ARG A 257 0.78 6.57 -4.99
N ILE A 258 0.86 5.83 -6.10
CA ILE A 258 0.31 4.47 -6.23
C ILE A 258 0.95 3.54 -5.17
N LYS A 259 2.27 3.54 -5.08
CA LYS A 259 3.01 2.68 -4.16
C LYS A 259 2.73 3.03 -2.69
N SER A 260 2.68 4.33 -2.36
CA SER A 260 2.35 4.79 -1.01
C SER A 260 0.91 4.46 -0.63
N ALA A 261 -0.05 4.72 -1.51
CA ALA A 261 -1.46 4.40 -1.28
C ALA A 261 -1.69 2.90 -1.13
N MET A 262 -1.01 2.08 -1.93
CA MET A 262 -1.08 0.62 -1.82
C MET A 262 -0.55 0.14 -0.46
N GLY A 263 0.68 0.50 -0.08
CA GLY A 263 1.30 0.00 1.15
C GLY A 263 0.60 0.52 2.41
N ILE A 264 0.35 1.83 2.48
CA ILE A 264 -0.32 2.47 3.62
C ILE A 264 -1.80 2.04 3.66
N GLY A 265 -2.49 2.15 2.52
CA GLY A 265 -3.91 1.87 2.43
C GLY A 265 -4.27 0.43 2.78
N THR A 266 -3.46 -0.55 2.38
CA THR A 266 -3.66 -1.97 2.75
C THR A 266 -3.69 -2.15 4.27
N LEU A 267 -2.79 -1.51 4.99
CA LEU A 267 -2.75 -1.60 6.46
C LEU A 267 -3.91 -0.83 7.09
N LEU A 268 -4.28 0.33 6.56
CA LEU A 268 -5.43 1.08 7.03
C LEU A 268 -6.76 0.34 6.77
N GLU A 269 -6.89 -0.42 5.68
CA GLU A 269 -8.04 -1.33 5.45
C GLU A 269 -8.11 -2.45 6.50
N ASP A 270 -6.96 -2.92 6.99
CA ASP A 270 -6.87 -3.86 8.10
C ASP A 270 -7.08 -3.17 9.48
N GLY A 271 -7.33 -1.87 9.52
CA GLY A 271 -7.46 -1.07 10.75
C GLY A 271 -6.14 -0.77 11.46
N ILE A 272 -5.00 -0.98 10.80
CA ILE A 272 -3.65 -0.83 11.36
C ILE A 272 -3.08 0.52 10.98
N GLY A 273 -2.61 1.29 11.97
CA GLY A 273 -1.86 2.54 11.76
C GLY A 273 -2.43 3.73 12.51
N ASP A 274 -1.53 4.50 13.12
CA ASP A 274 -1.85 5.66 13.97
C ASP A 274 -1.29 6.96 13.40
N THR A 275 -0.20 6.88 12.64
CA THR A 275 0.34 8.01 11.89
C THR A 275 0.91 7.53 10.56
N ILE A 276 0.84 8.37 9.55
CA ILE A 276 1.29 8.04 8.20
C ILE A 276 2.22 9.10 7.63
N ARG A 277 3.16 8.66 6.77
CA ARG A 277 3.95 9.52 5.90
C ARG A 277 3.95 8.95 4.49
N VAL A 278 3.48 9.73 3.55
CA VAL A 278 3.74 9.51 2.13
C VAL A 278 5.14 10.03 1.81
N SER A 279 5.89 9.33 0.98
CA SER A 279 7.25 9.71 0.59
C SER A 279 7.30 9.91 -0.91
N LEU A 280 7.46 11.16 -1.34
CA LEU A 280 7.54 11.56 -2.74
C LEU A 280 8.89 12.25 -3.00
N THR A 281 9.25 12.40 -4.28
CA THR A 281 10.44 13.18 -4.71
C THR A 281 10.12 14.66 -4.90
N GLU A 282 8.96 15.10 -4.47
CA GLU A 282 8.48 16.48 -4.51
C GLU A 282 8.79 17.19 -3.18
N ASP A 283 8.58 18.51 -3.14
CA ASP A 283 8.69 19.24 -1.88
C ASP A 283 7.75 18.67 -0.81
N PRO A 284 8.17 18.61 0.46
CA PRO A 284 7.45 17.87 1.50
C PRO A 284 6.05 18.42 1.81
N GLU A 285 5.78 19.68 1.51
CA GLU A 285 4.43 20.27 1.62
C GLU A 285 3.40 19.61 0.67
N TYR A 286 3.84 18.95 -0.41
CA TYR A 286 2.96 18.17 -1.30
C TYR A 286 2.70 16.75 -0.81
N GLU A 287 3.45 16.23 0.16
CA GLU A 287 3.21 14.91 0.76
C GLU A 287 1.94 14.91 1.65
N ALA A 288 1.70 16.01 2.41
CA ALA A 288 0.62 16.09 3.38
C ALA A 288 -0.79 15.97 2.76
N PRO A 289 -1.14 16.67 1.66
CA PRO A 289 -2.44 16.49 1.02
C PRO A 289 -2.71 15.06 0.56
N VAL A 290 -1.71 14.37 0.00
CA VAL A 290 -1.83 12.96 -0.40
C VAL A 290 -2.08 12.07 0.82
N ALA A 291 -1.35 12.29 1.91
CA ALA A 291 -1.52 11.56 3.15
C ALA A 291 -2.92 11.80 3.76
N ILE A 292 -3.40 13.04 3.74
CA ILE A 292 -4.75 13.41 4.20
C ILE A 292 -5.81 12.67 3.39
N PHE A 293 -5.72 12.65 2.05
CA PHE A 293 -6.67 11.91 1.21
C PHE A 293 -6.72 10.42 1.56
N ILE A 294 -5.57 9.81 1.79
CA ILE A 294 -5.49 8.41 2.20
C ILE A 294 -6.15 8.21 3.57
N ALA A 295 -5.82 9.05 4.57
CA ALA A 295 -6.33 8.92 5.93
C ALA A 295 -7.83 9.21 6.04
N ASP A 296 -8.32 10.24 5.34
CA ASP A 296 -9.70 10.71 5.41
C ASP A 296 -10.70 9.68 4.91
N ARG A 297 -10.27 8.80 3.99
CA ARG A 297 -11.07 7.67 3.52
C ARG A 297 -11.58 6.81 4.67
N TYR A 298 -10.80 6.70 5.76
CA TYR A 298 -11.09 5.83 6.89
C TYR A 298 -11.84 6.49 8.03
N LYS A 299 -11.99 7.83 8.04
CA LYS A 299 -12.81 8.56 9.02
C LYS A 299 -14.29 8.19 8.95
N LYS A 300 -14.76 7.78 7.77
CA LYS A 300 -16.16 7.43 7.50
C LYS A 300 -16.31 6.01 6.95
N ARG A 301 -15.36 5.12 7.21
CA ARG A 301 -15.42 3.75 6.71
C ARG A 301 -16.51 2.93 7.42
N SER A 302 -16.79 3.21 8.67
CA SER A 302 -17.89 2.61 9.44
C SER A 302 -18.99 3.64 9.70
N PRO A 303 -20.30 3.27 9.60
CA PRO A 303 -20.77 1.94 9.23
C PRO A 303 -20.65 1.64 7.72
N HIS A 304 -20.59 0.37 7.36
CA HIS A 304 -20.68 -0.16 6.01
C HIS A 304 -21.64 -1.34 5.98
N ASP A 305 -22.05 -1.79 4.78
CA ASP A 305 -22.91 -2.96 4.65
C ASP A 305 -22.24 -4.19 5.27
N PRO A 306 -23.01 -5.04 5.98
CA PRO A 306 -22.46 -6.22 6.64
C PRO A 306 -21.81 -7.19 5.67
N ILE A 307 -20.61 -7.65 6.02
CA ILE A 307 -19.87 -8.69 5.29
C ILE A 307 -19.91 -9.95 6.16
N GLU A 308 -20.30 -11.08 5.58
CA GLU A 308 -20.33 -12.35 6.28
C GLU A 308 -18.97 -12.73 6.87
N PRO A 309 -18.86 -13.03 8.17
CA PRO A 309 -17.61 -13.44 8.79
C PRO A 309 -16.99 -14.68 8.11
N ALA A 310 -15.70 -14.82 8.22
CA ALA A 310 -14.97 -16.01 7.83
C ALA A 310 -14.55 -16.77 9.08
N ASP A 311 -15.00 -18.02 9.22
CA ASP A 311 -14.66 -18.87 10.38
C ASP A 311 -13.19 -19.30 10.33
N GLU A 312 -12.64 -19.48 9.12
CA GLU A 312 -11.26 -19.86 8.86
C GLU A 312 -10.65 -19.05 7.73
N VAL A 313 -9.37 -18.70 7.90
CA VAL A 313 -8.56 -18.02 6.89
C VAL A 313 -7.58 -19.01 6.29
N ASN A 314 -7.80 -19.37 5.02
CA ASN A 314 -7.03 -20.40 4.32
C ASN A 314 -5.88 -19.83 3.48
N TYR A 315 -5.30 -18.70 3.91
CA TYR A 315 -4.08 -18.14 3.34
C TYR A 315 -3.17 -17.60 4.45
N ASN A 316 -1.87 -17.44 4.15
CA ASN A 316 -0.92 -16.87 5.10
C ASN A 316 -0.82 -15.35 4.93
N PRO A 317 -1.30 -14.51 5.87
CA PRO A 317 -1.22 -13.06 5.77
C PRO A 317 0.19 -12.50 6.00
N PHE A 318 1.14 -13.32 6.43
CA PHE A 318 2.51 -12.94 6.77
C PHE A 318 3.53 -13.30 5.67
N GLU A 319 3.11 -14.09 4.67
CA GLU A 319 3.95 -14.52 3.56
C GLU A 319 3.21 -14.33 2.24
N TYR A 320 3.90 -13.79 1.22
CA TYR A 320 3.32 -13.69 -0.11
C TYR A 320 3.30 -15.06 -0.78
N ARG A 321 2.09 -15.50 -1.15
CA ARG A 321 1.90 -16.68 -2.00
C ARG A 321 0.75 -16.43 -2.97
N LYS A 322 1.04 -16.44 -4.27
CA LYS A 322 -0.02 -16.33 -5.29
C LYS A 322 -1.03 -17.47 -5.14
N LYS A 323 -2.34 -17.14 -5.11
CA LYS A 323 -3.42 -18.13 -5.15
C LYS A 323 -3.25 -19.02 -6.38
N VAL A 324 -3.27 -20.33 -6.19
CA VAL A 324 -3.21 -21.28 -7.28
C VAL A 324 -4.50 -21.21 -8.10
N SER A 325 -4.39 -20.90 -9.39
CA SER A 325 -5.49 -20.89 -10.34
C SER A 325 -5.21 -21.81 -11.54
N LEU A 326 -6.26 -22.23 -12.23
CA LEU A 326 -6.15 -22.87 -13.54
C LEU A 326 -5.75 -21.82 -14.57
N GLU A 327 -5.16 -22.25 -15.66
CA GLU A 327 -4.95 -21.39 -16.82
C GLU A 327 -6.12 -21.53 -17.80
N VAL A 328 -6.70 -20.38 -18.18
CA VAL A 328 -7.73 -20.26 -19.20
C VAL A 328 -7.24 -19.26 -20.24
N LEU A 329 -6.78 -19.72 -21.38
CA LEU A 329 -6.24 -18.89 -22.48
C LEU A 329 -5.25 -17.80 -22.01
N GLY A 330 -4.29 -18.16 -21.16
CA GLY A 330 -3.29 -17.24 -20.63
C GLY A 330 -3.77 -16.38 -19.45
N ILE A 331 -4.97 -16.62 -18.91
CA ILE A 331 -5.44 -16.02 -17.65
C ILE A 331 -5.24 -17.02 -16.52
N GLY A 332 -4.62 -16.61 -15.43
CA GLY A 332 -4.35 -17.51 -14.29
C GLY A 332 -3.11 -18.37 -14.47
N GLY A 333 -3.02 -19.45 -13.70
CA GLY A 333 -1.83 -20.30 -13.65
C GLY A 333 -0.59 -19.51 -13.23
N ASN A 334 0.50 -19.70 -13.97
CA ASN A 334 1.77 -18.99 -13.76
C ASN A 334 1.86 -17.65 -14.50
N ASN A 335 0.81 -17.26 -15.25
CA ASN A 335 0.82 -16.01 -15.98
C ASN A 335 0.75 -14.79 -15.04
N VAL A 336 1.25 -13.66 -15.52
CA VAL A 336 1.11 -12.38 -14.82
C VAL A 336 -0.34 -11.92 -14.83
N PRO A 337 -0.82 -11.14 -13.86
CA PRO A 337 -2.16 -10.59 -13.88
C PRO A 337 -2.39 -9.67 -15.07
N LEU A 338 -3.58 -9.75 -15.65
CA LEU A 338 -3.98 -9.02 -16.85
C LEU A 338 -4.61 -7.67 -16.53
N VAL A 339 -4.61 -6.77 -17.52
CA VAL A 339 -5.30 -5.48 -17.49
C VAL A 339 -6.51 -5.52 -18.42
N VAL A 340 -7.68 -5.19 -17.87
CA VAL A 340 -8.92 -5.03 -18.65
C VAL A 340 -9.19 -3.55 -18.88
N ALA A 341 -9.24 -3.13 -20.14
CA ALA A 341 -9.67 -1.81 -20.57
C ALA A 341 -11.18 -1.79 -20.79
N ASP A 342 -11.89 -0.90 -20.11
CA ASP A 342 -13.35 -0.76 -20.18
C ASP A 342 -13.74 0.33 -21.17
N TYR A 343 -14.35 -0.07 -22.26
CA TYR A 343 -14.88 0.83 -23.30
C TYR A 343 -16.40 0.71 -23.46
N SER A 344 -17.08 0.12 -22.48
CA SER A 344 -18.55 -0.05 -22.52
C SER A 344 -19.30 1.26 -22.67
N ASN A 345 -18.73 2.38 -22.25
CA ASN A 345 -19.30 3.73 -22.33
C ASN A 345 -18.72 4.57 -23.46
N ARG A 346 -17.81 4.04 -24.29
CA ARG A 346 -17.15 4.75 -25.38
C ARG A 346 -17.42 4.08 -26.72
N ILE A 347 -17.64 4.88 -27.76
CA ILE A 347 -17.74 4.39 -29.14
C ILE A 347 -16.33 4.35 -29.72
N ILE A 348 -15.98 3.23 -30.34
CA ILE A 348 -14.74 3.03 -31.09
C ILE A 348 -15.10 3.04 -32.57
N GLU A 349 -14.62 4.03 -33.31
CA GLU A 349 -14.92 4.21 -34.73
C GLU A 349 -13.75 3.83 -35.63
N LYS A 350 -12.52 3.96 -35.13
CA LYS A 350 -11.29 3.77 -35.90
C LYS A 350 -10.17 3.15 -35.05
N PRO A 351 -9.19 2.50 -35.68
CA PRO A 351 -8.05 1.89 -35.01
C PRO A 351 -7.31 2.81 -34.03
N ALA A 352 -7.19 4.10 -34.35
CA ALA A 352 -6.52 5.09 -33.51
C ALA A 352 -7.17 5.28 -32.12
N ASP A 353 -8.44 4.90 -31.95
CA ASP A 353 -9.13 4.96 -30.66
C ASP A 353 -8.57 3.98 -29.63
N LEU A 354 -7.81 2.95 -30.07
CA LEU A 354 -7.09 2.00 -29.21
C LEU A 354 -5.69 2.49 -28.78
N ASN A 355 -5.23 3.66 -29.28
CA ASN A 355 -3.94 4.22 -28.87
C ASN A 355 -3.88 4.49 -27.36
N ASP A 356 -5.00 4.82 -26.75
CA ASP A 356 -5.13 5.10 -25.32
C ASP A 356 -4.84 3.87 -24.44
N ILE A 357 -4.98 2.67 -24.99
CA ILE A 357 -4.71 1.40 -24.31
C ILE A 357 -3.51 0.66 -24.89
N GLY A 358 -2.64 1.38 -25.61
CA GLY A 358 -1.32 0.91 -25.98
C GLY A 358 -1.21 0.20 -27.33
N PHE A 359 -2.24 0.27 -28.20
CA PHE A 359 -2.21 -0.30 -29.56
C PHE A 359 -2.15 0.82 -30.61
N PHE A 360 -1.27 0.68 -31.60
CA PHE A 360 -1.03 1.67 -32.65
C PHE A 360 -1.09 0.99 -34.00
N TYR A 361 -2.05 1.41 -34.84
CA TYR A 361 -2.21 0.85 -36.18
C TYR A 361 -1.46 1.68 -37.21
N GLU A 362 -0.63 1.03 -38.01
CA GLU A 362 0.10 1.62 -39.11
C GLU A 362 -0.54 1.26 -40.46
N GLU A 363 -1.38 2.14 -40.98
CA GLU A 363 -2.19 1.91 -42.20
C GLU A 363 -1.36 1.54 -43.42
N LYS A 364 -0.16 2.14 -43.59
CA LYS A 364 0.69 1.94 -44.76
C LYS A 364 1.14 0.49 -44.95
N ILE A 365 1.25 -0.26 -43.89
CA ILE A 365 1.74 -1.64 -43.91
C ILE A 365 0.74 -2.62 -43.31
N ASP A 366 -0.49 -2.14 -43.01
CA ASP A 366 -1.56 -2.94 -42.39
C ASP A 366 -1.09 -3.71 -41.17
N LYS A 367 -0.48 -2.98 -40.20
CA LYS A 367 0.15 -3.60 -39.03
C LYS A 367 -0.20 -2.90 -37.72
N TRP A 368 -0.52 -3.71 -36.72
CA TRP A 368 -0.61 -3.27 -35.34
C TRP A 368 0.75 -3.33 -34.64
N ASN A 369 1.08 -2.26 -33.95
CA ASN A 369 2.17 -2.18 -32.99
C ASN A 369 1.56 -2.04 -31.59
N MET A 370 2.29 -2.48 -30.55
CA MET A 370 1.87 -2.33 -29.16
C MET A 370 3.05 -1.88 -28.30
N ASN A 371 2.77 -1.17 -27.22
CA ASN A 371 3.76 -0.82 -26.20
C ASN A 371 3.67 -1.78 -24.98
N ASP A 372 4.60 -1.61 -24.02
CA ASP A 372 4.68 -2.48 -22.84
C ASP A 372 3.48 -2.34 -21.88
N CYS A 373 2.65 -1.31 -22.06
CA CYS A 373 1.42 -1.07 -21.31
C CYS A 373 0.17 -1.28 -22.19
N ALA A 374 0.25 -2.16 -23.21
CA ALA A 374 -0.92 -2.53 -23.99
C ALA A 374 -1.86 -3.41 -23.14
N ALA A 375 -3.14 -3.04 -23.10
CA ALA A 375 -4.16 -3.80 -22.37
C ALA A 375 -4.31 -5.22 -22.94
N ASP A 376 -4.61 -6.18 -22.09
CA ASP A 376 -4.74 -7.59 -22.50
C ASP A 376 -6.16 -7.93 -22.95
N ILE A 377 -7.14 -7.21 -22.43
CA ILE A 377 -8.57 -7.43 -22.64
C ILE A 377 -9.25 -6.08 -22.88
N LEU A 378 -10.16 -6.06 -23.85
CA LEU A 378 -11.04 -4.94 -24.17
C LEU A 378 -12.50 -5.33 -23.89
N TYR A 379 -13.15 -4.66 -22.97
CA TYR A 379 -14.57 -4.84 -22.71
C TYR A 379 -15.40 -3.78 -23.44
N LEU A 380 -16.31 -4.22 -24.29
CA LEU A 380 -17.14 -3.38 -25.16
C LEU A 380 -18.61 -3.28 -24.74
N GLY A 381 -19.03 -4.08 -23.72
CA GLY A 381 -20.43 -4.16 -23.35
C GLY A 381 -21.29 -4.69 -24.50
N SER A 382 -22.34 -3.94 -24.86
CA SER A 382 -23.28 -4.30 -25.95
C SER A 382 -22.96 -3.58 -27.27
N ARG A 383 -21.66 -3.45 -27.63
CA ARG A 383 -21.20 -2.77 -28.85
C ARG A 383 -20.13 -3.58 -29.56
N ASP A 384 -19.99 -3.39 -30.88
CA ASP A 384 -18.90 -3.99 -31.67
C ASP A 384 -17.98 -2.87 -32.21
N ILE A 385 -16.81 -3.25 -32.68
CA ILE A 385 -15.86 -2.37 -33.38
C ILE A 385 -15.91 -2.62 -34.89
N PRO A 386 -15.78 -1.58 -35.74
CA PRO A 386 -15.93 -1.69 -37.18
C PRO A 386 -14.68 -2.26 -37.90
N PHE A 387 -13.68 -2.75 -37.17
CA PHE A 387 -12.43 -3.32 -37.69
C PHE A 387 -12.01 -4.56 -36.86
N ASP A 388 -11.05 -5.32 -37.36
CA ASP A 388 -10.52 -6.46 -36.62
C ASP A 388 -9.63 -6.02 -35.46
N ALA A 389 -9.90 -6.55 -34.28
CA ALA A 389 -9.08 -6.26 -33.08
C ALA A 389 -7.63 -6.73 -33.29
N PRO A 390 -6.63 -6.02 -32.68
CA PRO A 390 -5.24 -6.44 -32.70
C PRO A 390 -5.07 -7.88 -32.24
N LYS A 391 -4.22 -8.66 -32.89
CA LYS A 391 -3.88 -10.00 -32.40
C LYS A 391 -3.30 -9.92 -30.99
N GLY A 392 -3.86 -10.71 -30.08
CA GLY A 392 -3.48 -10.73 -28.66
C GLY A 392 -4.37 -9.86 -27.75
N LEU A 393 -5.13 -8.92 -28.28
CA LEU A 393 -6.18 -8.20 -27.54
C LEU A 393 -7.45 -9.05 -27.57
N ARG A 394 -7.88 -9.56 -26.42
CA ARG A 394 -9.13 -10.29 -26.29
C ARG A 394 -10.28 -9.32 -26.13
N VAL A 395 -11.42 -9.63 -26.72
CA VAL A 395 -12.63 -8.80 -26.60
C VAL A 395 -13.66 -9.50 -25.73
N ILE A 396 -14.29 -8.75 -24.84
CA ILE A 396 -15.41 -9.22 -24.03
C ILE A 396 -16.65 -8.41 -24.39
N TYR A 397 -17.78 -9.11 -24.51
CA TYR A 397 -19.09 -8.55 -24.75
C TYR A 397 -20.06 -8.99 -23.64
N ASP A 398 -21.10 -8.21 -23.37
CA ASP A 398 -22.24 -8.67 -22.59
C ASP A 398 -22.85 -9.91 -23.24
N TYR A 399 -23.31 -10.87 -22.43
CA TYR A 399 -23.77 -12.17 -22.92
C TYR A 399 -24.87 -12.05 -23.99
N ASP A 400 -25.88 -11.23 -23.80
CA ASP A 400 -26.96 -11.05 -24.77
C ASP A 400 -26.47 -10.48 -26.10
N PHE A 401 -25.52 -9.56 -26.06
CA PHE A 401 -24.90 -9.02 -27.28
C PHE A 401 -24.04 -10.07 -27.98
N TRP A 402 -23.17 -10.76 -27.23
CA TRP A 402 -22.35 -11.85 -27.76
C TRP A 402 -23.21 -12.93 -28.44
N LYS A 403 -24.35 -13.30 -27.82
CA LYS A 403 -25.31 -14.25 -28.36
C LYS A 403 -25.89 -13.80 -29.70
N SER A 404 -26.04 -12.50 -29.93
CA SER A 404 -26.56 -11.91 -31.16
C SER A 404 -25.51 -11.83 -32.28
N LEU A 405 -24.19 -12.00 -31.99
CA LEU A 405 -23.14 -11.92 -32.96
C LEU A 405 -23.24 -13.05 -34.03
N LYS A 406 -23.08 -12.68 -35.29
CA LYS A 406 -22.99 -13.67 -36.40
C LYS A 406 -21.71 -14.51 -36.32
N ASP A 407 -20.60 -13.89 -35.93
CA ASP A 407 -19.32 -14.55 -35.69
C ASP A 407 -18.94 -14.43 -34.21
N LYS A 408 -19.13 -15.50 -33.48
CA LYS A 408 -18.83 -15.57 -32.05
C LYS A 408 -17.34 -15.60 -31.73
N LYS A 409 -16.48 -15.86 -32.73
CA LYS A 409 -15.03 -15.83 -32.54
C LYS A 409 -14.46 -14.43 -32.38
N LYS A 410 -15.25 -13.40 -32.63
CA LYS A 410 -14.85 -11.99 -32.40
C LYS A 410 -14.55 -11.66 -30.92
N GLY A 411 -15.08 -12.43 -29.99
CA GLY A 411 -14.83 -12.23 -28.57
C GLY A 411 -15.59 -13.20 -27.69
N HIS A 412 -15.52 -12.99 -26.39
CA HIS A 412 -16.01 -13.88 -25.36
C HIS A 412 -17.17 -13.25 -24.57
N PRO A 413 -18.11 -14.05 -24.04
CA PRO A 413 -19.25 -13.55 -23.27
C PRO A 413 -18.86 -13.20 -21.84
N LEU A 414 -19.49 -12.13 -21.32
CA LEU A 414 -19.57 -11.82 -19.89
C LEU A 414 -20.99 -12.13 -19.40
N PHE A 415 -21.11 -13.13 -18.58
CA PHE A 415 -22.36 -13.55 -17.94
C PHE A 415 -22.53 -12.92 -16.57
N THR A 416 -23.76 -12.75 -16.15
CA THR A 416 -24.10 -12.80 -14.72
C THR A 416 -24.04 -14.24 -14.23
N SER A 417 -23.94 -14.47 -12.92
CA SER A 417 -23.96 -15.82 -12.35
C SER A 417 -25.26 -16.58 -12.70
N GLU A 418 -26.38 -15.89 -12.77
CA GLU A 418 -27.68 -16.47 -13.11
C GLU A 418 -27.77 -16.89 -14.58
N GLU A 419 -27.35 -16.02 -15.50
CA GLU A 419 -27.27 -16.36 -16.93
C GLU A 419 -26.38 -17.58 -17.16
N TYR A 420 -25.20 -17.61 -16.51
CA TYR A 420 -24.26 -18.72 -16.65
C TYR A 420 -24.83 -20.06 -16.17
N LEU A 421 -25.63 -20.05 -15.10
CA LEU A 421 -26.25 -21.26 -14.56
C LEU A 421 -27.38 -21.78 -15.46
N ASN A 422 -28.12 -20.88 -16.11
CA ASN A 422 -29.36 -21.19 -16.82
C ASN A 422 -29.21 -21.39 -18.35
N THR A 423 -28.05 -21.02 -18.92
CA THR A 423 -27.83 -21.18 -20.37
C THR A 423 -27.05 -22.43 -20.72
N SER A 424 -27.40 -23.00 -21.88
CA SER A 424 -26.57 -24.01 -22.56
C SER A 424 -25.64 -23.41 -23.61
N GLU A 425 -25.85 -22.15 -24.00
CA GLU A 425 -25.07 -21.45 -25.03
C GLU A 425 -23.90 -20.73 -24.39
N LYS A 426 -22.70 -21.32 -24.48
CA LYS A 426 -21.46 -20.81 -23.92
C LYS A 426 -20.36 -20.83 -24.97
N ASP A 427 -19.31 -20.06 -24.72
CA ASP A 427 -18.08 -20.15 -25.52
C ASP A 427 -17.29 -21.40 -25.10
N ASP A 428 -16.82 -22.17 -26.09
CA ASP A 428 -16.07 -23.41 -25.84
C ASP A 428 -14.69 -23.15 -25.24
N LEU A 429 -14.19 -21.91 -25.32
CA LEU A 429 -12.83 -21.56 -24.95
C LEU A 429 -12.74 -20.75 -23.64
N MET A 430 -13.60 -19.72 -23.50
CA MET A 430 -13.52 -18.82 -22.35
C MET A 430 -14.84 -18.10 -22.06
N ASN A 431 -15.28 -18.16 -20.81
CA ASN A 431 -16.49 -17.54 -20.32
C ASN A 431 -16.20 -16.69 -19.09
N PHE A 432 -16.42 -15.39 -19.19
CA PHE A 432 -16.32 -14.49 -18.05
C PHE A 432 -17.63 -14.51 -17.28
N ILE A 433 -17.55 -14.55 -15.94
CA ILE A 433 -18.73 -14.61 -15.07
C ILE A 433 -18.61 -13.55 -13.99
N SER A 434 -19.46 -12.53 -14.03
CA SER A 434 -19.56 -11.52 -13.00
C SER A 434 -20.23 -12.09 -11.76
N VAL A 435 -19.57 -11.94 -10.61
CA VAL A 435 -20.02 -12.45 -9.32
C VAL A 435 -19.78 -11.42 -8.22
N ASN A 436 -20.74 -11.33 -7.30
CA ASN A 436 -20.64 -10.60 -6.05
C ASN A 436 -20.71 -11.57 -4.86
N ILE A 437 -20.60 -11.06 -3.64
CA ILE A 437 -20.61 -11.89 -2.43
C ILE A 437 -21.87 -12.75 -2.28
N HIS A 438 -23.02 -12.28 -2.75
CA HIS A 438 -24.32 -12.95 -2.63
C HIS A 438 -24.48 -14.02 -3.72
N SER A 439 -24.01 -13.76 -4.94
CA SER A 439 -24.09 -14.71 -6.05
C SER A 439 -23.05 -15.85 -5.98
N LEU A 440 -22.03 -15.72 -5.13
CA LEU A 440 -21.00 -16.73 -4.93
C LEU A 440 -21.49 -17.86 -4.00
N THR A 441 -22.61 -18.49 -4.36
CA THR A 441 -23.25 -19.56 -3.57
C THR A 441 -22.49 -20.89 -3.69
N LEU A 442 -22.78 -21.84 -2.78
CA LEU A 442 -22.18 -23.18 -2.85
C LEU A 442 -22.59 -23.92 -4.12
N GLU A 443 -23.86 -23.77 -4.55
CA GLU A 443 -24.36 -24.35 -5.80
C GLU A 443 -23.59 -23.83 -7.01
N PHE A 444 -23.42 -22.49 -7.10
CA PHE A 444 -22.64 -21.87 -8.15
C PHE A 444 -21.20 -22.38 -8.15
N LEU A 445 -20.55 -22.40 -6.98
CA LEU A 445 -19.16 -22.86 -6.85
C LEU A 445 -18.98 -24.32 -7.26
N GLN A 446 -19.92 -25.21 -6.91
CA GLN A 446 -19.89 -26.60 -7.34
C GLN A 446 -20.00 -26.73 -8.85
N LYS A 447 -20.82 -25.93 -9.50
CA LYS A 447 -21.03 -25.97 -10.96
C LYS A 447 -19.82 -25.49 -11.74
N ILE A 448 -19.13 -24.45 -11.26
CA ILE A 448 -17.95 -23.91 -11.95
C ILE A 448 -16.64 -24.63 -11.61
N LYS A 449 -16.60 -25.42 -10.52
CA LYS A 449 -15.36 -26.00 -9.97
C LYS A 449 -14.52 -26.76 -10.98
N ASN A 450 -15.17 -27.48 -11.92
CA ASN A 450 -14.51 -28.29 -12.94
C ASN A 450 -14.55 -27.64 -14.33
N ASP A 451 -15.13 -26.46 -14.44
CA ASP A 451 -15.22 -25.73 -15.70
C ASP A 451 -13.89 -25.03 -16.00
N ARG A 452 -13.20 -25.52 -17.04
CA ARG A 452 -11.89 -25.03 -17.46
C ARG A 452 -11.98 -23.79 -18.37
N THR A 453 -13.19 -23.36 -18.71
CA THR A 453 -13.43 -22.17 -19.52
C THR A 453 -13.85 -20.97 -18.68
N ALA A 454 -14.20 -21.17 -17.41
CA ALA A 454 -14.78 -20.16 -16.55
C ALA A 454 -13.70 -19.25 -15.91
N VAL A 455 -13.81 -17.95 -16.15
CA VAL A 455 -13.03 -16.87 -15.55
C VAL A 455 -13.98 -16.02 -14.70
N LEU A 456 -13.72 -15.89 -13.40
CA LEU A 456 -14.55 -15.10 -12.50
C LEU A 456 -14.16 -13.62 -12.57
N VAL A 457 -15.16 -12.75 -12.56
CA VAL A 457 -15.00 -11.30 -12.40
C VAL A 457 -15.68 -10.92 -11.08
N ILE A 458 -14.89 -10.73 -10.03
CA ILE A 458 -15.44 -10.37 -8.72
C ILE A 458 -15.67 -8.86 -8.62
N GLU A 459 -16.86 -8.47 -8.21
CA GLU A 459 -17.24 -7.07 -8.04
C GLU A 459 -17.92 -6.80 -6.71
N THR A 460 -17.92 -5.56 -6.25
CA THR A 460 -18.56 -5.12 -5.01
C THR A 460 -18.97 -3.66 -5.09
N ARG A 461 -20.04 -3.30 -4.39
CA ARG A 461 -20.48 -1.92 -4.12
C ARG A 461 -20.34 -1.54 -2.64
N ASN A 462 -19.87 -2.47 -1.81
CA ASN A 462 -19.66 -2.22 -0.39
C ASN A 462 -18.65 -1.08 -0.17
N ALA A 463 -18.91 -0.20 0.77
CA ALA A 463 -17.95 0.85 1.16
C ALA A 463 -16.64 0.25 1.69
N HIS A 464 -16.68 -0.92 2.35
CA HIS A 464 -15.51 -1.72 2.73
C HIS A 464 -15.22 -2.81 1.69
N GLY A 465 -15.15 -2.40 0.43
CA GLY A 465 -15.15 -3.31 -0.71
C GLY A 465 -13.92 -4.19 -0.83
N MET A 466 -12.74 -3.73 -0.39
CA MET A 466 -11.54 -4.56 -0.35
C MET A 466 -11.74 -5.76 0.60
N ALA A 467 -12.31 -5.54 1.77
CA ALA A 467 -12.61 -6.60 2.73
C ALA A 467 -13.68 -7.58 2.19
N GLU A 468 -14.71 -7.09 1.51
CA GLU A 468 -15.73 -7.94 0.89
C GLU A 468 -15.12 -8.81 -0.23
N GLN A 469 -14.31 -8.24 -1.11
CA GLN A 469 -13.61 -9.01 -2.16
C GLN A 469 -12.60 -10.00 -1.55
N ARG A 470 -11.88 -9.63 -0.48
CA ARG A 470 -11.05 -10.57 0.28
C ARG A 470 -11.89 -11.74 0.83
N ARG A 471 -13.07 -11.46 1.37
CA ARG A 471 -14.00 -12.48 1.85
C ARG A 471 -14.46 -13.42 0.73
N MET A 472 -14.66 -12.89 -0.48
CA MET A 472 -14.94 -13.71 -1.67
C MET A 472 -13.77 -14.65 -2.00
N PHE A 473 -12.53 -14.17 -1.97
CA PHE A 473 -11.34 -15.03 -2.16
C PHE A 473 -11.23 -16.11 -1.07
N ILE A 474 -11.52 -15.78 0.18
CA ILE A 474 -11.54 -16.77 1.27
C ILE A 474 -12.58 -17.86 0.97
N ARG A 475 -13.79 -17.47 0.51
CA ARG A 475 -14.84 -18.43 0.11
C ARG A 475 -14.40 -19.33 -1.06
N LEU A 476 -13.71 -18.77 -2.05
CA LEU A 476 -13.13 -19.54 -3.16
C LEU A 476 -12.09 -20.56 -2.65
N LEU A 477 -11.20 -20.15 -1.74
CA LEU A 477 -10.19 -21.03 -1.14
C LEU A 477 -10.84 -22.16 -0.32
N GLN A 478 -11.85 -21.85 0.52
CA GLN A 478 -12.58 -22.82 1.33
C GLN A 478 -13.26 -23.90 0.47
N ASN A 479 -13.68 -23.54 -0.74
CA ASN A 479 -14.32 -24.46 -1.68
C ASN A 479 -13.35 -25.08 -2.71
N ASN A 480 -12.05 -24.86 -2.56
CA ASN A 480 -11.00 -25.31 -3.47
C ASN A 480 -11.25 -24.90 -4.94
N SER A 481 -11.85 -23.72 -5.16
CA SER A 481 -12.02 -23.16 -6.50
C SER A 481 -10.68 -22.69 -7.04
N ARG A 482 -10.32 -23.22 -8.21
CA ARG A 482 -9.11 -22.88 -8.93
C ARG A 482 -9.37 -22.00 -10.17
N ASN A 483 -10.59 -21.54 -10.36
CA ASN A 483 -10.92 -20.63 -11.46
C ASN A 483 -10.07 -19.34 -11.33
N PRO A 484 -9.54 -18.82 -12.45
CA PRO A 484 -8.88 -17.51 -12.46
C PRO A 484 -9.88 -16.41 -12.11
N VAL A 485 -9.37 -15.34 -11.50
CA VAL A 485 -10.20 -14.27 -10.95
C VAL A 485 -9.68 -12.90 -11.38
N ILE A 486 -10.53 -12.11 -12.03
CA ILE A 486 -10.30 -10.69 -12.30
C ILE A 486 -10.98 -9.87 -11.20
N ILE A 487 -10.23 -8.94 -10.61
CA ILE A 487 -10.74 -8.06 -9.57
C ILE A 487 -11.28 -6.80 -10.25
N LYS A 488 -12.59 -6.58 -10.17
CA LYS A 488 -13.25 -5.41 -10.75
C LYS A 488 -13.66 -4.42 -9.66
N ARG A 489 -13.39 -3.13 -9.89
CA ARG A 489 -13.85 -2.02 -9.07
C ARG A 489 -14.58 -0.99 -9.93
N GLU A 490 -15.69 -0.50 -9.42
CA GLU A 490 -16.48 0.58 -10.01
C GLU A 490 -16.30 1.85 -9.18
N TYR A 491 -16.06 2.96 -9.85
CA TYR A 491 -15.98 4.28 -9.21
C TYR A 491 -16.93 5.26 -9.87
N GLU A 492 -17.65 6.01 -9.06
CA GLU A 492 -18.60 7.01 -9.49
C GLU A 492 -18.32 8.32 -8.75
N ASN A 493 -18.47 9.43 -9.44
CA ASN A 493 -18.30 10.76 -8.84
C ASN A 493 -16.94 10.97 -8.16
N ILE A 494 -15.87 10.47 -8.73
CA ILE A 494 -14.52 10.46 -8.18
C ILE A 494 -13.61 11.41 -8.97
N ASN A 495 -12.70 12.13 -8.30
CA ASN A 495 -11.66 12.85 -9.00
C ASN A 495 -10.44 11.95 -9.28
N LEU A 496 -9.53 12.42 -10.15
CA LEU A 496 -8.39 11.62 -10.62
C LEU A 496 -7.43 11.20 -9.50
N ASP A 497 -7.21 12.07 -8.51
CA ASP A 497 -6.32 11.76 -7.39
C ASP A 497 -6.95 10.73 -6.47
N GLN A 498 -8.25 10.87 -6.18
CA GLN A 498 -9.00 9.86 -5.46
C GLN A 498 -9.01 8.53 -6.20
N LEU A 499 -9.27 8.55 -7.52
CA LEU A 499 -9.25 7.34 -8.34
C LEU A 499 -7.91 6.62 -8.22
N ARG A 500 -6.80 7.34 -8.39
CA ARG A 500 -5.44 6.81 -8.29
C ARG A 500 -5.16 6.20 -6.93
N LEU A 501 -5.44 6.94 -5.85
CA LEU A 501 -5.14 6.51 -4.49
C LEU A 501 -6.05 5.37 -4.03
N PHE A 502 -7.35 5.46 -4.32
CA PHE A 502 -8.33 4.47 -3.84
C PHE A 502 -8.22 3.15 -4.62
N SER A 503 -8.06 3.21 -5.96
CA SER A 503 -7.87 1.99 -6.74
C SER A 503 -6.55 1.27 -6.40
N SER A 504 -5.49 2.04 -6.12
CA SER A 504 -4.21 1.48 -5.67
C SER A 504 -4.34 0.71 -4.34
N THR A 505 -5.17 1.20 -3.42
CA THR A 505 -5.49 0.48 -2.19
C THR A 505 -6.39 -0.72 -2.47
N ASP A 506 -7.51 -0.52 -3.15
CA ASP A 506 -8.56 -1.53 -3.31
C ASP A 506 -8.08 -2.77 -4.08
N LEU A 507 -7.40 -2.55 -5.21
CA LEU A 507 -6.85 -3.63 -6.03
C LEU A 507 -5.51 -4.12 -5.46
N GLY A 508 -4.66 -3.17 -5.06
CA GLY A 508 -3.31 -3.47 -4.60
C GLY A 508 -3.28 -4.30 -3.32
N ALA A 509 -4.18 -4.06 -2.37
CA ALA A 509 -4.26 -4.84 -1.14
C ALA A 509 -4.52 -6.34 -1.40
N LEU A 510 -5.40 -6.65 -2.34
CA LEU A 510 -5.70 -8.03 -2.74
C LEU A 510 -4.52 -8.67 -3.47
N LEU A 511 -3.86 -7.92 -4.37
CA LEU A 511 -2.64 -8.38 -5.05
C LEU A 511 -1.49 -8.66 -4.06
N LEU A 512 -1.34 -7.83 -3.01
CA LEU A 512 -0.35 -8.05 -1.94
C LEU A 512 -0.65 -9.30 -1.10
N ASP A 513 -1.92 -9.69 -1.00
CA ASP A 513 -2.34 -10.95 -0.38
C ASP A 513 -2.19 -12.17 -1.32
N GLY A 514 -1.73 -11.95 -2.55
CA GLY A 514 -1.55 -13.00 -3.56
C GLY A 514 -2.83 -13.34 -4.33
N PHE A 515 -3.83 -12.47 -4.31
CA PHE A 515 -5.12 -12.65 -4.96
C PHE A 515 -5.22 -11.88 -6.28
N GLY A 516 -5.94 -12.47 -7.25
CA GLY A 516 -6.24 -11.86 -8.53
C GLY A 516 -5.30 -12.27 -9.67
N ASP A 517 -5.93 -12.65 -10.79
CA ASP A 517 -5.28 -12.98 -12.05
C ASP A 517 -5.49 -11.88 -13.11
N GLY A 518 -6.17 -10.79 -12.72
CA GLY A 518 -6.37 -9.60 -13.53
C GLY A 518 -7.04 -8.49 -12.73
N VAL A 519 -6.97 -7.28 -13.29
CA VAL A 519 -7.51 -6.05 -12.67
C VAL A 519 -8.36 -5.28 -13.68
N TRP A 520 -9.46 -4.71 -13.21
CA TRP A 520 -10.44 -3.98 -13.99
C TRP A 520 -10.99 -2.80 -13.21
N ILE A 521 -10.95 -1.60 -13.79
CA ILE A 521 -11.61 -0.41 -13.27
C ILE A 521 -12.66 0.04 -14.27
N ASN A 522 -13.90 0.19 -13.79
CA ASN A 522 -14.98 0.90 -14.48
C ASN A 522 -15.19 2.27 -13.85
N ILE A 523 -15.30 3.31 -14.66
CA ILE A 523 -15.58 4.68 -14.20
C ILE A 523 -16.87 5.17 -14.85
N LYS A 524 -17.83 5.59 -14.04
CA LYS A 524 -19.05 6.20 -14.55
C LYS A 524 -18.89 7.70 -14.79
N GLU A 525 -18.23 8.41 -13.88
CA GLU A 525 -18.03 9.85 -13.98
C GLU A 525 -16.75 10.27 -13.27
N ILE A 526 -15.94 11.09 -13.96
CA ILE A 526 -14.75 11.74 -13.39
C ILE A 526 -15.10 13.20 -13.13
N LYS A 527 -15.02 13.63 -11.87
CA LYS A 527 -15.15 15.03 -11.49
C LYS A 527 -13.86 15.78 -11.78
N GLU A 528 -14.01 17.02 -12.23
CA GLU A 528 -12.87 17.94 -12.24
C GLU A 528 -12.34 18.14 -10.81
N ASN A 529 -11.02 18.21 -10.68
CA ASN A 529 -10.38 18.58 -9.41
C ASN A 529 -10.78 20.04 -9.08
N LYS A 530 -11.75 20.22 -8.17
CA LYS A 530 -12.02 21.55 -7.62
C LYS A 530 -11.05 21.83 -6.49
N PRO A 531 -10.56 23.07 -6.34
CA PRO A 531 -9.78 23.46 -5.18
C PRO A 531 -10.63 23.24 -3.92
N SER A 532 -10.24 22.28 -3.10
CA SER A 532 -11.02 21.94 -1.90
C SER A 532 -10.45 22.54 -0.61
N ASP A 533 -9.31 23.20 -0.69
CA ASP A 533 -8.64 23.73 0.50
C ASP A 533 -8.54 25.26 0.46
N LYS A 534 -8.74 25.85 1.63
CA LYS A 534 -8.66 27.30 1.84
C LYS A 534 -7.26 27.87 1.56
N ASN A 535 -6.24 27.01 1.41
CA ASN A 535 -4.84 27.38 1.35
C ASN A 535 -4.17 27.17 -0.02
N GLY A 536 -4.90 26.68 -1.05
CA GLY A 536 -4.40 26.56 -2.42
C GLY A 536 -3.32 25.47 -2.64
N PHE A 537 -3.09 24.58 -1.67
CA PHE A 537 -2.21 23.43 -1.83
C PHE A 537 -2.93 22.33 -2.60
N TRP A 538 -2.59 22.21 -3.88
CA TRP A 538 -3.14 21.19 -4.77
C TRP A 538 -2.25 19.97 -4.80
N ILE A 539 -2.87 18.81 -4.86
CA ILE A 539 -2.17 17.64 -5.36
C ILE A 539 -1.83 17.94 -6.82
N LYS A 540 -0.55 18.08 -7.17
CA LYS A 540 -0.13 18.24 -8.56
C LYS A 540 -0.69 17.09 -9.38
N SER A 541 -1.67 17.36 -10.22
CA SER A 541 -2.19 16.38 -11.16
C SER A 541 -1.14 16.15 -12.24
N PHE A 542 -0.60 14.94 -12.35
CA PHE A 542 0.33 14.53 -13.41
C PHE A 542 -0.38 14.17 -14.72
N VAL A 543 -1.62 14.63 -14.87
CA VAL A 543 -2.43 14.35 -16.04
C VAL A 543 -2.37 15.54 -16.97
N ASN A 544 -1.97 15.31 -18.22
CA ASN A 544 -2.20 16.27 -19.27
C ASN A 544 -3.71 16.50 -19.41
N LYS A 545 -4.15 17.74 -19.45
CA LYS A 545 -5.58 18.12 -19.56
C LYS A 545 -6.30 17.50 -20.77
N ASN A 546 -5.56 16.90 -21.69
CA ASN A 546 -6.04 16.30 -22.95
C ASN A 546 -5.99 14.76 -22.95
N GLU A 547 -5.69 14.10 -21.81
CA GLU A 547 -5.70 12.62 -21.76
C GLU A 547 -7.11 12.09 -21.52
N SER A 548 -7.49 11.03 -22.23
CA SER A 548 -8.77 10.33 -22.03
C SER A 548 -8.81 9.60 -20.68
N GLY A 549 -10.01 9.36 -20.17
CA GLY A 549 -10.21 8.57 -18.95
C GLY A 549 -9.64 7.16 -19.06
N GLU A 550 -9.81 6.53 -20.23
CA GLU A 550 -9.34 5.17 -20.53
C GLU A 550 -7.81 5.08 -20.48
N LYS A 551 -7.12 6.08 -21.05
CA LYS A 551 -5.65 6.15 -21.00
C LYS A 551 -5.14 6.28 -19.57
N ILE A 552 -5.79 7.12 -18.78
CA ILE A 552 -5.44 7.33 -17.36
C ILE A 552 -5.66 6.02 -16.58
N VAL A 553 -6.80 5.37 -16.75
CA VAL A 553 -7.12 4.10 -16.08
C VAL A 553 -6.13 3.02 -16.45
N ASN A 554 -5.85 2.85 -17.75
CA ASN A 554 -4.90 1.87 -18.23
C ASN A 554 -3.52 2.06 -17.57
N ARG A 555 -3.02 3.30 -17.52
CA ARG A 555 -1.76 3.65 -16.87
C ARG A 555 -1.78 3.36 -15.36
N ILE A 556 -2.86 3.68 -14.66
CA ILE A 556 -3.04 3.38 -13.23
C ILE A 556 -3.02 1.87 -12.99
N LEU A 557 -3.73 1.07 -13.80
CA LEU A 557 -3.78 -0.39 -13.65
C LEU A 557 -2.40 -1.03 -13.79
N PHE A 558 -1.64 -0.66 -14.83
CA PHE A 558 -0.25 -1.12 -14.98
C PHE A 558 0.64 -0.66 -13.83
N GLY A 559 0.47 0.59 -13.36
CA GLY A 559 1.16 1.12 -12.18
C GLY A 559 0.86 0.32 -10.91
N ILE A 560 -0.39 -0.09 -10.69
CA ILE A 560 -0.81 -0.94 -9.57
C ILE A 560 -0.15 -2.32 -9.63
N LEU A 561 -0.19 -2.98 -10.79
CA LEU A 561 0.45 -4.29 -10.97
C LEU A 561 1.95 -4.24 -10.73
N GLN A 562 2.62 -3.18 -11.21
CA GLN A 562 4.05 -2.97 -10.98
C GLN A 562 4.36 -2.67 -9.52
N ALA A 563 3.60 -1.80 -8.86
CA ALA A 563 3.78 -1.49 -7.44
C ALA A 563 3.55 -2.72 -6.54
N ALA A 564 2.60 -3.58 -6.90
CA ALA A 564 2.37 -4.87 -6.25
C ALA A 564 3.43 -5.94 -6.60
N ARG A 565 4.35 -5.64 -7.53
CA ARG A 565 5.38 -6.57 -8.04
C ARG A 565 4.82 -7.86 -8.66
N THR A 566 3.61 -7.79 -9.19
CA THR A 566 2.94 -8.91 -9.85
C THR A 566 3.13 -8.91 -11.37
N ARG A 567 3.39 -7.73 -11.95
CA ARG A 567 3.74 -7.55 -13.37
C ARG A 567 4.63 -6.33 -13.53
N ILE A 568 5.76 -6.50 -14.21
CA ILE A 568 6.70 -5.41 -14.53
C ILE A 568 6.46 -4.98 -15.97
N SER A 569 6.13 -3.72 -16.19
CA SER A 569 5.84 -3.14 -17.50
C SER A 569 6.73 -1.97 -17.89
N LYS A 570 7.50 -1.43 -16.94
CA LYS A 570 8.46 -0.34 -17.19
C LYS A 570 9.61 -0.40 -16.20
N THR A 571 10.69 0.32 -16.49
CA THR A 571 11.80 0.50 -15.54
C THR A 571 11.29 1.15 -14.25
N GLU A 572 11.59 0.55 -13.10
CA GLU A 572 11.29 1.11 -11.80
C GLU A 572 12.47 1.98 -11.32
N TYR A 573 12.19 3.25 -11.05
CA TYR A 573 13.15 4.16 -10.44
C TYR A 573 12.95 4.15 -8.92
N ILE A 574 13.95 3.66 -8.20
CA ILE A 574 14.01 3.77 -6.74
C ILE A 574 14.62 5.14 -6.44
N ALA A 575 13.79 6.11 -6.12
CA ALA A 575 14.22 7.48 -5.85
C ALA A 575 14.07 7.82 -4.37
N CYS A 576 15.18 8.23 -3.76
CA CYS A 576 15.18 8.78 -2.41
C CYS A 576 14.68 10.23 -2.45
N PRO A 577 13.69 10.64 -1.61
CA PRO A 577 13.16 12.00 -1.60
C PRO A 577 14.10 13.03 -0.96
N SER A 578 15.39 12.75 -0.83
CA SER A 578 16.34 13.53 -0.04
C SER A 578 15.91 13.73 1.44
N CYS A 579 16.80 14.03 2.31
CA CYS A 579 16.53 14.31 3.73
C CYS A 579 17.52 15.33 4.30
N GLY A 580 18.06 16.20 3.45
CA GLY A 580 19.10 17.17 3.83
C GLY A 580 20.47 16.55 4.13
N ARG A 581 20.67 15.25 3.86
CA ARG A 581 21.97 14.56 4.04
C ARG A 581 22.87 14.57 2.81
N THR A 582 22.26 14.67 1.66
CA THR A 582 22.93 14.67 0.36
C THR A 582 22.69 16.02 -0.30
N LEU A 583 23.43 17.01 0.11
CA LEU A 583 23.61 18.28 -0.61
C LEU A 583 24.87 18.19 -1.45
#